data_eb90e3a06f6511cc2874e0ed4c8ecb20
#
_entry.id   eb90e3a06f6511cc2874e0ed4c8ecb20
#
_cell.length_a   1.000
_cell.length_b   1.000
_cell.length_c   1.000
_cell.angle_alpha   90.00
_cell.angle_beta   90.00
_cell.angle_gamma   90.00
#
_symmetry.space_group_name_H-M   'P 1'
#
loop_
_entity.id
_entity.type
_entity.pdbx_description
1 polymer ?
#
loop_
_entity_poly.entity_id
_entity_poly.type
_entity_poly.pdbx_seq_one_letter_code
_entity_poly.pdbx_strand_id
1 'polypeptide(L)'
;MAKKNVTFADIAAYTGFSKTTISRYFNNPDSITVENQEKIANALEILNYKENKLARVMANGKTEMVGVIIPNLYMHYYSDMLDHIISTYEKYGYKFIVFAGNEDAEVERQYIQELLAYKTEGLIILSYTLSSKELSEYHIPIVTIEREDEYVCSVNTDNYMGGMQAATILAKSGCEILIHANADFPSNIPAYGRIQGFQDFCKANGFKHRILIRNFGASFEENNVEIAKLLQEIEEAYSEKKVGIFMPNDTHANILLNCMIRKYGMLPERYKIVGFDNSPVSREAVIPITTVGQQIDKIAQEAVELLSQQINERKKRRPKPLSAPIHKVFTPVLIRRETTK
;
A
#
# COMPACT_ATOMS: atom_id res chain seq x y z
N MET A 1 18.85 9.38 41.20
CA MET A 1 18.59 7.94 41.37
C MET A 1 17.60 7.50 40.28
N ALA A 2 17.96 6.56 39.41
CA ALA A 2 17.03 6.03 38.41
C ALA A 2 15.86 5.34 39.16
N LYS A 3 14.62 5.75 38.85
CA LYS A 3 13.41 5.13 39.39
C LYS A 3 13.40 3.66 38.99
N LYS A 4 13.53 2.75 39.91
CA LYS A 4 13.49 1.30 39.65
C LYS A 4 12.12 0.97 39.08
N ASN A 5 12.08 0.43 37.85
CA ASN A 5 10.82 0.02 37.24
C ASN A 5 10.18 -1.12 38.04
N VAL A 6 8.90 -0.95 38.38
CA VAL A 6 8.09 -1.99 39.01
C VAL A 6 8.02 -3.22 38.10
N THR A 7 8.22 -4.38 38.69
CA THR A 7 8.24 -5.68 37.95
C THR A 7 7.07 -6.57 38.37
N PHE A 8 6.82 -7.65 37.64
CA PHE A 8 5.85 -8.67 38.08
C PHE A 8 6.15 -9.28 39.45
N ALA A 9 7.43 -9.27 39.87
CA ALA A 9 7.81 -9.70 41.21
C ALA A 9 7.31 -8.73 42.30
N ASP A 10 7.38 -7.44 42.04
CA ASP A 10 6.92 -6.41 42.98
C ASP A 10 5.38 -6.44 43.09
N ILE A 11 4.67 -6.66 41.98
CA ILE A 11 3.21 -6.81 41.97
C ILE A 11 2.79 -8.08 42.73
N ALA A 12 3.49 -9.20 42.47
CA ALA A 12 3.25 -10.46 43.16
C ALA A 12 3.45 -10.34 44.67
N ALA A 13 4.53 -9.66 45.10
CA ALA A 13 4.80 -9.37 46.52
C ALA A 13 3.72 -8.48 47.16
N TYR A 14 3.20 -7.48 46.42
CA TYR A 14 2.17 -6.59 46.92
C TYR A 14 0.79 -7.26 47.05
N THR A 15 0.42 -8.08 46.04
CA THR A 15 -0.91 -8.72 45.98
C THR A 15 -1.00 -10.04 46.71
N GLY A 16 0.14 -10.66 47.05
CA GLY A 16 0.22 -12.03 47.59
C GLY A 16 0.00 -13.12 46.52
N PHE A 17 -0.14 -12.75 45.24
CA PHE A 17 -0.31 -13.71 44.14
C PHE A 17 1.04 -14.23 43.63
N SER A 18 1.00 -15.38 42.94
CA SER A 18 2.15 -15.89 42.20
C SER A 18 2.46 -15.03 40.96
N LYS A 19 3.75 -14.99 40.53
CA LYS A 19 4.12 -14.36 39.26
C LYS A 19 3.34 -14.94 38.08
N THR A 20 3.00 -16.22 38.13
CA THR A 20 2.18 -16.91 37.13
C THR A 20 0.76 -16.32 37.07
N THR A 21 0.16 -16.00 38.23
CA THR A 21 -1.15 -15.38 38.30
C THR A 21 -1.12 -13.95 37.73
N ILE A 22 -0.09 -13.18 38.09
CA ILE A 22 0.12 -11.87 37.49
C ILE A 22 0.30 -11.94 35.98
N SER A 23 1.10 -12.87 35.48
CA SER A 23 1.28 -13.10 34.04
C SER A 23 -0.03 -13.48 33.34
N ARG A 24 -0.89 -14.29 33.98
CA ARG A 24 -2.21 -14.66 33.44
C ARG A 24 -3.14 -13.45 33.33
N TYR A 25 -3.10 -12.53 34.27
CA TYR A 25 -3.88 -11.30 34.20
C TYR A 25 -3.64 -10.53 32.89
N PHE A 26 -2.40 -10.46 32.42
CA PHE A 26 -2.07 -9.78 31.17
C PHE A 26 -2.27 -10.62 29.90
N ASN A 27 -2.14 -11.96 29.99
CA ASN A 27 -2.10 -12.82 28.79
C ASN A 27 -3.36 -13.65 28.60
N ASN A 28 -4.10 -13.95 29.67
CA ASN A 28 -5.35 -14.73 29.66
C ASN A 28 -6.22 -14.33 30.86
N PRO A 29 -6.79 -13.12 30.84
CA PRO A 29 -7.55 -12.58 31.97
C PRO A 29 -8.75 -13.45 32.35
N ASP A 30 -9.41 -14.10 31.37
CA ASP A 30 -10.56 -14.97 31.60
C ASP A 30 -10.23 -16.22 32.45
N SER A 31 -8.94 -16.54 32.60
CA SER A 31 -8.48 -17.62 33.46
C SER A 31 -8.38 -17.24 34.97
N ILE A 32 -8.73 -16.00 35.31
CA ILE A 32 -8.65 -15.43 36.66
C ILE A 32 -10.04 -14.88 37.05
N THR A 33 -10.46 -15.09 38.30
CA THR A 33 -11.71 -14.56 38.82
C THR A 33 -11.75 -13.03 38.78
N VAL A 34 -12.94 -12.45 38.59
CA VAL A 34 -13.16 -11.00 38.53
C VAL A 34 -12.57 -10.31 39.78
N GLU A 35 -12.79 -10.89 40.98
CA GLU A 35 -12.25 -10.37 42.24
C GLU A 35 -10.71 -10.28 42.21
N ASN A 36 -10.04 -11.30 41.66
CA ASN A 36 -8.57 -11.30 41.57
C ASN A 36 -8.08 -10.31 40.49
N GLN A 37 -8.83 -10.15 39.40
CA GLN A 37 -8.52 -9.13 38.39
C GLN A 37 -8.58 -7.72 38.99
N GLU A 38 -9.61 -7.40 39.77
CA GLU A 38 -9.75 -6.12 40.47
C GLU A 38 -8.61 -5.87 41.47
N LYS A 39 -8.21 -6.87 42.24
CA LYS A 39 -7.08 -6.78 43.16
C LYS A 39 -5.77 -6.48 42.43
N ILE A 40 -5.56 -7.11 41.27
CA ILE A 40 -4.35 -6.87 40.47
C ILE A 40 -4.42 -5.46 39.85
N ALA A 41 -5.56 -5.08 39.25
CA ALA A 41 -5.74 -3.75 38.67
C ALA A 41 -5.43 -2.62 39.67
N ASN A 42 -5.97 -2.73 40.89
CA ASN A 42 -5.69 -1.77 41.97
C ASN A 42 -4.21 -1.73 42.34
N ALA A 43 -3.55 -2.88 42.44
CA ALA A 43 -2.11 -2.95 42.71
C ALA A 43 -1.28 -2.29 41.60
N LEU A 44 -1.67 -2.41 40.33
CA LEU A 44 -1.00 -1.77 39.20
C LEU A 44 -1.08 -0.23 39.30
N GLU A 45 -2.24 0.29 39.67
CA GLU A 45 -2.41 1.74 39.91
C GLU A 45 -1.56 2.24 41.08
N ILE A 46 -1.65 1.58 42.25
CA ILE A 46 -0.93 1.98 43.48
C ILE A 46 0.58 1.94 43.26
N LEU A 47 1.08 0.91 42.56
CA LEU A 47 2.51 0.76 42.29
C LEU A 47 2.95 1.62 41.08
N ASN A 48 2.03 2.31 40.38
CA ASN A 48 2.29 3.06 39.15
C ASN A 48 3.04 2.19 38.14
N TYR A 49 2.56 0.93 37.97
CA TYR A 49 3.18 -0.01 37.08
C TYR A 49 2.98 0.41 35.64
N LYS A 50 4.07 0.47 34.88
CA LYS A 50 4.04 0.64 33.43
C LYS A 50 4.50 -0.65 32.78
N GLU A 51 3.63 -1.23 31.95
CA GLU A 51 3.96 -2.47 31.24
C GLU A 51 5.22 -2.28 30.40
N ASN A 52 6.22 -3.11 30.64
CA ASN A 52 7.38 -3.21 29.77
C ASN A 52 7.06 -4.14 28.62
N LYS A 53 6.61 -3.58 27.49
CA LYS A 53 6.25 -4.34 26.29
C LYS A 53 7.43 -5.17 25.75
N LEU A 54 8.67 -4.68 25.87
CA LEU A 54 9.87 -5.44 25.47
C LEU A 54 10.07 -6.67 26.34
N ALA A 55 9.91 -6.55 27.66
CA ALA A 55 9.99 -7.70 28.55
C ALA A 55 8.89 -8.73 28.25
N ARG A 56 7.69 -8.30 27.87
CA ARG A 56 6.60 -9.18 27.43
C ARG A 56 6.96 -9.92 26.15
N VAL A 57 7.52 -9.23 25.18
CA VAL A 57 8.02 -9.82 23.94
C VAL A 57 9.08 -10.89 24.23
N MET A 58 10.04 -10.57 25.11
CA MET A 58 11.09 -11.55 25.52
C MET A 58 10.51 -12.79 26.18
N ALA A 59 9.47 -12.63 27.01
CA ALA A 59 8.83 -13.74 27.72
C ALA A 59 7.93 -14.60 26.82
N ASN A 60 7.20 -13.98 25.88
CA ASN A 60 6.16 -14.62 25.08
C ASN A 60 6.58 -14.91 23.64
N GLY A 61 7.69 -14.34 23.17
CA GLY A 61 8.20 -14.49 21.81
C GLY A 61 7.33 -13.83 20.73
N LYS A 62 6.32 -13.03 21.13
CA LYS A 62 5.40 -12.33 20.21
C LYS A 62 5.67 -10.84 20.26
N THR A 63 6.06 -10.27 19.10
CA THR A 63 6.33 -8.84 19.00
C THR A 63 5.10 -8.02 18.65
N GLU A 64 4.12 -8.64 17.99
CA GLU A 64 2.96 -7.96 17.39
C GLU A 64 3.40 -6.87 16.40
N MET A 65 4.59 -7.01 15.81
CA MET A 65 5.14 -6.08 14.84
C MET A 65 5.11 -6.67 13.44
N VAL A 66 4.69 -5.86 12.47
CA VAL A 66 4.70 -6.16 11.04
C VAL A 66 5.57 -5.12 10.35
N GLY A 67 6.48 -5.56 9.50
CA GLY A 67 7.25 -4.67 8.65
C GLY A 67 6.44 -4.28 7.41
N VAL A 68 6.57 -3.04 6.98
CA VAL A 68 6.00 -2.55 5.73
C VAL A 68 7.12 -1.90 4.92
N ILE A 69 7.29 -2.36 3.68
CA ILE A 69 8.25 -1.77 2.74
C ILE A 69 7.47 -1.14 1.59
N ILE A 70 7.68 0.15 1.39
CA ILE A 70 7.10 0.94 0.31
C ILE A 70 8.20 1.53 -0.56
N PRO A 71 7.95 1.84 -1.85
CA PRO A 71 8.95 2.49 -2.67
C PRO A 71 9.30 3.89 -2.16
N ASN A 72 8.29 4.73 -1.92
CA ASN A 72 8.44 6.11 -1.42
C ASN A 72 7.12 6.60 -0.82
N LEU A 73 7.15 7.76 -0.15
CA LEU A 73 5.95 8.44 0.37
C LEU A 73 5.53 9.64 -0.48
N TYR A 74 6.28 9.98 -1.50
CA TYR A 74 5.99 11.09 -2.40
C TYR A 74 4.75 10.81 -3.27
N MET A 75 4.62 9.57 -3.76
CA MET A 75 3.44 9.16 -4.52
C MET A 75 2.23 8.98 -3.59
N HIS A 76 1.16 9.70 -3.83
CA HIS A 76 -0.04 9.71 -2.97
C HIS A 76 -0.67 8.32 -2.78
N TYR A 77 -0.52 7.42 -3.74
CA TYR A 77 -0.96 6.03 -3.61
C TYR A 77 -0.33 5.31 -2.42
N TYR A 78 1.00 5.44 -2.25
CA TYR A 78 1.69 4.72 -1.17
C TYR A 78 1.38 5.29 0.21
N SER A 79 1.22 6.61 0.32
CA SER A 79 0.84 7.23 1.58
C SER A 79 -0.60 6.89 1.97
N ASP A 80 -1.53 6.86 1.01
CA ASP A 80 -2.93 6.47 1.23
C ASP A 80 -3.04 4.98 1.60
N MET A 81 -2.35 4.10 0.89
CA MET A 81 -2.28 2.67 1.21
C MET A 81 -1.71 2.44 2.61
N LEU A 82 -0.65 3.16 2.98
CA LEU A 82 -0.04 3.04 4.30
C LEU A 82 -1.00 3.48 5.41
N ASP A 83 -1.76 4.56 5.21
CA ASP A 83 -2.77 5.02 6.16
C ASP A 83 -3.83 3.93 6.40
N HIS A 84 -4.33 3.32 5.34
CA HIS A 84 -5.27 2.20 5.43
C HIS A 84 -4.67 0.95 6.11
N ILE A 85 -3.40 0.61 5.84
CA ILE A 85 -2.70 -0.49 6.53
C ILE A 85 -2.61 -0.21 8.03
N ILE A 86 -2.16 1.00 8.41
CA ILE A 86 -1.99 1.38 9.83
C ILE A 86 -3.34 1.39 10.56
N SER A 87 -4.40 1.83 9.90
CA SER A 87 -5.77 1.85 10.45
C SER A 87 -6.29 0.45 10.83
N THR A 88 -5.71 -0.63 10.30
CA THR A 88 -6.06 -2.01 10.67
C THR A 88 -5.64 -2.38 12.10
N TYR A 89 -4.87 -1.53 12.79
CA TYR A 89 -4.41 -1.76 14.17
C TYR A 89 -5.58 -2.08 15.12
N GLU A 90 -6.70 -1.38 15.00
CA GLU A 90 -7.87 -1.59 15.87
C GLU A 90 -8.44 -3.02 15.75
N LYS A 91 -8.39 -3.59 14.55
CA LYS A 91 -8.91 -4.95 14.28
C LYS A 91 -7.91 -6.05 14.61
N TYR A 92 -6.63 -5.88 14.27
CA TYR A 92 -5.64 -6.95 14.31
C TYR A 92 -4.59 -6.78 15.40
N GLY A 93 -4.42 -5.57 15.95
CA GLY A 93 -3.48 -5.27 17.03
C GLY A 93 -2.01 -5.19 16.61
N TYR A 94 -1.69 -5.28 15.31
CA TYR A 94 -0.32 -5.18 14.82
C TYR A 94 0.17 -3.74 14.83
N LYS A 95 1.42 -3.57 15.25
CA LYS A 95 2.20 -2.34 15.11
C LYS A 95 3.05 -2.43 13.86
N PHE A 96 3.15 -1.35 13.12
CA PHE A 96 3.83 -1.33 11.84
C PHE A 96 5.16 -0.59 11.94
N ILE A 97 6.23 -1.20 11.42
CA ILE A 97 7.54 -0.57 11.21
C ILE A 97 7.66 -0.36 9.69
N VAL A 98 7.85 0.88 9.27
CA VAL A 98 7.80 1.27 7.86
C VAL A 98 9.17 1.71 7.38
N PHE A 99 9.61 1.17 6.25
CA PHE A 99 10.79 1.61 5.53
C PHE A 99 10.44 1.99 4.09
N ALA A 100 11.13 3.02 3.57
CA ALA A 100 11.04 3.43 2.17
C ALA A 100 12.30 3.00 1.43
N GLY A 101 12.17 2.04 0.50
CA GLY A 101 13.29 1.39 -0.19
C GLY A 101 13.83 2.17 -1.39
N ASN A 102 13.15 3.25 -1.83
CA ASN A 102 13.54 4.10 -2.94
C ASN A 102 13.86 3.33 -4.25
N GLU A 103 13.20 2.19 -4.45
CA GLU A 103 13.39 1.31 -5.62
C GLU A 103 14.84 0.78 -5.79
N ASP A 104 15.59 0.67 -4.68
CA ASP A 104 16.93 0.12 -4.64
C ASP A 104 16.93 -1.26 -3.95
N ALA A 105 17.38 -2.29 -4.68
CA ALA A 105 17.36 -3.67 -4.22
C ALA A 105 18.26 -3.92 -3.00
N GLU A 106 19.43 -3.28 -2.94
CA GLU A 106 20.37 -3.46 -1.83
C GLU A 106 19.82 -2.79 -0.56
N VAL A 107 19.24 -1.60 -0.70
CA VAL A 107 18.58 -0.89 0.38
C VAL A 107 17.39 -1.70 0.91
N GLU A 108 16.60 -2.30 0.02
CA GLU A 108 15.46 -3.13 0.39
C GLU A 108 15.88 -4.39 1.16
N ARG A 109 16.97 -5.07 0.73
CA ARG A 109 17.55 -6.20 1.47
C ARG A 109 17.99 -5.82 2.86
N GLN A 110 18.68 -4.66 3.00
CA GLN A 110 19.10 -4.16 4.30
C GLN A 110 17.90 -3.89 5.22
N TYR A 111 16.82 -3.28 4.71
CA TYR A 111 15.62 -3.02 5.48
C TYR A 111 14.88 -4.30 5.87
N ILE A 112 14.84 -5.31 5.00
CA ILE A 112 14.29 -6.61 5.39
C ILE A 112 15.10 -7.22 6.54
N GLN A 113 16.44 -7.20 6.46
CA GLN A 113 17.29 -7.70 7.54
C GLN A 113 17.09 -6.94 8.85
N GLU A 114 16.94 -5.61 8.79
CA GLU A 114 16.62 -4.78 9.94
C GLU A 114 15.27 -5.17 10.56
N LEU A 115 14.23 -5.33 9.74
CA LEU A 115 12.91 -5.78 10.19
C LEU A 115 12.95 -7.16 10.84
N LEU A 116 13.75 -8.09 10.30
CA LEU A 116 13.98 -9.41 10.90
C LEU A 116 14.71 -9.31 12.25
N ALA A 117 15.67 -8.39 12.39
CA ALA A 117 16.37 -8.13 13.65
C ALA A 117 15.42 -7.60 14.73
N TYR A 118 14.40 -6.79 14.36
CA TYR A 118 13.30 -6.39 15.24
C TYR A 118 12.32 -7.54 15.54
N LYS A 119 12.53 -8.72 14.96
CA LYS A 119 11.64 -9.89 15.10
C LYS A 119 10.20 -9.59 14.67
N THR A 120 10.04 -8.90 13.56
CA THR A 120 8.72 -8.72 12.95
C THR A 120 8.10 -10.10 12.64
N GLU A 121 6.80 -10.22 12.81
CA GLU A 121 6.08 -11.48 12.64
C GLU A 121 5.74 -11.77 11.17
N GLY A 122 5.79 -10.74 10.33
CA GLY A 122 5.59 -10.80 8.90
C GLY A 122 5.85 -9.47 8.22
N LEU A 123 5.79 -9.46 6.88
CA LEU A 123 6.06 -8.29 6.04
C LEU A 123 4.91 -8.04 5.06
N ILE A 124 4.62 -6.77 4.82
CA ILE A 124 3.83 -6.29 3.67
C ILE A 124 4.77 -5.51 2.76
N ILE A 125 4.83 -5.86 1.48
CA ILE A 125 5.79 -5.28 0.54
C ILE A 125 5.03 -4.71 -0.67
N LEU A 126 5.20 -3.41 -0.91
CA LEU A 126 4.59 -2.68 -2.02
C LEU A 126 5.59 -2.40 -3.15
N SER A 127 6.87 -2.66 -2.93
CA SER A 127 7.89 -2.52 -3.97
C SER A 127 7.92 -3.74 -4.89
N TYR A 128 8.51 -3.57 -6.07
CA TYR A 128 8.73 -4.65 -7.04
C TYR A 128 10.23 -4.90 -7.33
N THR A 129 11.10 -4.40 -6.45
CA THR A 129 12.55 -4.40 -6.65
C THR A 129 13.16 -5.78 -6.48
N LEU A 130 12.78 -6.51 -5.41
CA LEU A 130 13.26 -7.88 -5.19
C LEU A 130 12.31 -8.89 -5.84
N SER A 131 12.79 -10.03 -6.30
CA SER A 131 11.94 -11.10 -6.84
C SER A 131 11.12 -11.78 -5.73
N SER A 132 9.92 -12.29 -6.04
CA SER A 132 9.12 -13.00 -5.04
C SER A 132 9.78 -14.30 -4.60
N LYS A 133 10.59 -14.90 -5.46
CA LYS A 133 11.43 -16.05 -5.10
C LYS A 133 12.39 -15.67 -3.98
N GLU A 134 13.13 -14.57 -4.14
CA GLU A 134 14.03 -14.05 -3.09
C GLU A 134 13.26 -13.73 -1.80
N LEU A 135 12.08 -13.08 -1.92
CA LEU A 135 11.25 -12.78 -0.76
C LEU A 135 10.82 -14.05 0.00
N SER A 136 10.53 -15.14 -0.71
CA SER A 136 10.15 -16.41 -0.08
C SER A 136 11.27 -17.05 0.73
N GLU A 137 12.54 -16.76 0.39
CA GLU A 137 13.73 -17.30 1.06
C GLU A 137 13.94 -16.73 2.47
N TYR A 138 13.29 -15.61 2.82
CA TYR A 138 13.32 -15.10 4.20
C TYR A 138 12.52 -15.94 5.21
N HIS A 139 11.72 -16.89 4.73
CA HIS A 139 11.00 -17.85 5.56
C HIS A 139 10.11 -17.24 6.65
N ILE A 140 9.55 -16.06 6.42
CA ILE A 140 8.51 -15.43 7.24
C ILE A 140 7.24 -15.19 6.41
N PRO A 141 6.07 -14.99 7.05
CA PRO A 141 4.88 -14.56 6.33
C PRO A 141 5.12 -13.27 5.55
N ILE A 142 4.83 -13.29 4.25
CA ILE A 142 4.93 -12.12 3.38
C ILE A 142 3.67 -12.02 2.53
N VAL A 143 3.14 -10.81 2.41
CA VAL A 143 2.09 -10.45 1.46
C VAL A 143 2.57 -9.25 0.64
N THR A 144 2.48 -9.36 -0.68
CA THR A 144 2.78 -8.25 -1.59
C THR A 144 1.50 -7.53 -2.01
N ILE A 145 1.59 -6.25 -2.33
CA ILE A 145 0.50 -5.45 -2.89
C ILE A 145 0.94 -4.93 -4.25
N GLU A 146 0.02 -4.99 -5.24
CA GLU A 146 0.30 -4.62 -6.65
C GLU A 146 1.48 -5.38 -7.25
N ARG A 147 1.61 -6.61 -6.82
CA ARG A 147 2.63 -7.51 -7.32
C ARG A 147 2.12 -8.94 -7.25
N GLU A 148 2.09 -9.62 -8.37
CA GLU A 148 1.70 -11.03 -8.49
C GLU A 148 2.89 -11.87 -8.91
N ASP A 149 3.10 -12.97 -8.17
CA ASP A 149 4.21 -13.86 -8.44
C ASP A 149 3.94 -15.24 -7.79
N GLU A 150 4.68 -16.26 -8.19
CA GLU A 150 4.45 -17.67 -7.83
C GLU A 150 4.80 -18.01 -6.37
N TYR A 151 5.58 -17.18 -5.67
CA TYR A 151 6.23 -17.59 -4.41
C TYR A 151 5.66 -16.97 -3.14
N VAL A 152 4.96 -15.85 -3.24
CA VAL A 152 4.37 -15.14 -2.10
C VAL A 152 2.92 -14.77 -2.35
N CYS A 153 2.13 -14.66 -1.29
CA CYS A 153 0.74 -14.20 -1.40
C CYS A 153 0.69 -12.75 -1.86
N SER A 154 -0.33 -12.40 -2.65
CA SER A 154 -0.51 -11.05 -3.17
C SER A 154 -1.95 -10.56 -3.12
N VAL A 155 -2.10 -9.24 -3.06
CA VAL A 155 -3.38 -8.54 -3.17
C VAL A 155 -3.23 -7.43 -4.21
N ASN A 156 -3.97 -7.51 -5.30
CA ASN A 156 -3.78 -6.67 -6.48
C ASN A 156 -5.10 -6.04 -6.94
N THR A 157 -4.99 -5.01 -7.77
CA THR A 157 -6.09 -4.49 -8.58
C THR A 157 -6.14 -5.19 -9.94
N ASP A 158 -7.32 -5.34 -10.52
CA ASP A 158 -7.48 -5.72 -11.93
C ASP A 158 -7.05 -4.53 -12.81
N ASN A 159 -5.75 -4.44 -13.02
CA ASN A 159 -5.13 -3.36 -13.78
C ASN A 159 -5.53 -3.38 -15.25
N TYR A 160 -5.81 -4.56 -15.83
CA TYR A 160 -6.30 -4.70 -17.20
C TYR A 160 -7.68 -4.05 -17.36
N MET A 161 -8.61 -4.39 -16.47
CA MET A 161 -9.93 -3.77 -16.43
C MET A 161 -9.82 -2.25 -16.21
N GLY A 162 -8.88 -1.82 -15.38
CA GLY A 162 -8.62 -0.40 -15.13
C GLY A 162 -8.19 0.36 -16.39
N GLY A 163 -7.28 -0.22 -17.19
CA GLY A 163 -6.88 0.33 -18.50
C GLY A 163 -8.05 0.44 -19.47
N MET A 164 -8.91 -0.59 -19.54
CA MET A 164 -10.12 -0.56 -20.35
C MET A 164 -11.10 0.54 -19.90
N GLN A 165 -11.30 0.71 -18.60
CA GLN A 165 -12.18 1.75 -18.06
C GLN A 165 -11.69 3.16 -18.40
N ALA A 166 -10.37 3.41 -18.29
CA ALA A 166 -9.76 4.69 -18.67
C ALA A 166 -9.94 4.99 -20.16
N ALA A 167 -9.66 4.02 -21.04
CA ALA A 167 -9.87 4.19 -22.49
C ALA A 167 -11.35 4.43 -22.82
N THR A 168 -12.26 3.70 -22.16
CA THR A 168 -13.71 3.83 -22.36
C THR A 168 -14.20 5.24 -22.05
N ILE A 169 -13.80 5.84 -20.91
CA ILE A 169 -14.29 7.18 -20.55
C ILE A 169 -13.70 8.25 -21.45
N LEU A 170 -12.45 8.13 -21.87
CA LEU A 170 -11.83 9.06 -22.84
C LEU A 170 -12.54 9.01 -24.20
N ALA A 171 -12.84 7.81 -24.69
CA ALA A 171 -13.62 7.64 -25.92
C ALA A 171 -15.01 8.26 -25.81
N LYS A 172 -15.74 7.99 -24.72
CA LYS A 172 -17.06 8.58 -24.44
C LYS A 172 -17.04 10.10 -24.27
N SER A 173 -15.89 10.67 -23.92
CA SER A 173 -15.71 12.13 -23.84
C SER A 173 -15.42 12.77 -25.19
N GLY A 174 -15.52 12.00 -26.30
CA GLY A 174 -15.38 12.46 -27.68
C GLY A 174 -13.93 12.76 -28.08
N CYS A 175 -12.94 12.13 -27.44
CA CYS A 175 -11.55 12.26 -27.84
C CYS A 175 -11.27 11.53 -29.15
N GLU A 176 -10.53 12.18 -30.06
CA GLU A 176 -10.15 11.64 -31.36
C GLU A 176 -8.89 10.79 -31.26
N ILE A 177 -8.01 11.14 -30.34
CA ILE A 177 -6.74 10.46 -30.07
C ILE A 177 -6.72 10.10 -28.59
N LEU A 178 -6.43 8.83 -28.30
CA LEU A 178 -6.29 8.32 -26.94
C LEU A 178 -4.81 8.04 -26.66
N ILE A 179 -4.27 8.63 -25.61
CA ILE A 179 -2.87 8.48 -25.22
C ILE A 179 -2.83 7.89 -23.81
N HIS A 180 -2.01 6.84 -23.63
CA HIS A 180 -1.64 6.36 -22.31
C HIS A 180 -0.16 6.59 -22.10
N ALA A 181 0.19 7.42 -21.14
CA ALA A 181 1.56 7.57 -20.66
C ALA A 181 1.78 6.65 -19.47
N ASN A 182 2.87 5.88 -19.46
CA ASN A 182 3.19 4.98 -18.37
C ASN A 182 4.71 4.83 -18.22
N ALA A 183 5.13 4.29 -17.06
CA ALA A 183 6.50 3.87 -16.85
C ALA A 183 6.81 2.56 -17.60
N ASP A 184 8.09 2.27 -17.74
CA ASP A 184 8.55 1.00 -18.32
C ASP A 184 8.50 -0.09 -17.26
N PHE A 185 7.39 -0.82 -17.20
CA PHE A 185 7.22 -1.95 -16.31
C PHE A 185 7.45 -3.27 -17.04
N PRO A 186 8.14 -4.23 -16.41
CA PRO A 186 8.16 -5.61 -16.90
C PRO A 186 6.73 -6.16 -17.04
N SER A 187 6.51 -7.00 -18.05
CA SER A 187 5.17 -7.52 -18.37
C SER A 187 4.54 -8.40 -17.28
N ASN A 188 5.33 -8.88 -16.35
CA ASN A 188 4.87 -9.66 -15.18
C ASN A 188 4.45 -8.78 -13.98
N ILE A 189 4.57 -7.47 -14.07
CA ILE A 189 4.07 -6.55 -13.02
C ILE A 189 2.59 -6.24 -13.31
N PRO A 190 1.67 -6.33 -12.32
CA PRO A 190 0.23 -6.08 -12.54
C PRO A 190 -0.08 -4.74 -13.21
N ALA A 191 0.67 -3.69 -12.89
CA ALA A 191 0.51 -2.36 -13.49
C ALA A 191 0.69 -2.35 -15.03
N TYR A 192 1.41 -3.32 -15.62
CA TYR A 192 1.51 -3.49 -17.07
C TYR A 192 0.14 -3.78 -17.70
N GLY A 193 -0.76 -4.41 -16.96
CA GLY A 193 -2.13 -4.65 -17.39
C GLY A 193 -2.88 -3.39 -17.79
N ARG A 194 -2.54 -2.21 -17.23
CA ARG A 194 -3.13 -0.91 -17.63
C ARG A 194 -2.86 -0.61 -19.11
N ILE A 195 -1.61 -0.89 -19.56
CA ILE A 195 -1.20 -0.71 -20.95
C ILE A 195 -1.99 -1.67 -21.85
N GLN A 196 -2.04 -2.94 -21.47
CA GLN A 196 -2.72 -3.97 -22.27
C GLN A 196 -4.22 -3.66 -22.40
N GLY A 197 -4.93 -3.44 -21.30
CA GLY A 197 -6.36 -3.15 -21.31
C GLY A 197 -6.70 -1.89 -22.12
N PHE A 198 -5.89 -0.84 -21.98
CA PHE A 198 -6.05 0.38 -22.76
C PHE A 198 -5.87 0.13 -24.28
N GLN A 199 -4.81 -0.56 -24.67
CA GLN A 199 -4.53 -0.89 -26.07
C GLN A 199 -5.61 -1.79 -26.68
N ASP A 200 -6.02 -2.83 -25.96
CA ASP A 200 -6.99 -3.79 -26.47
C ASP A 200 -8.35 -3.13 -26.67
N PHE A 201 -8.78 -2.26 -25.74
CA PHE A 201 -9.97 -1.45 -25.94
C PHE A 201 -9.87 -0.58 -27.20
N CYS A 202 -8.76 0.14 -27.37
CA CYS A 202 -8.58 1.02 -28.51
C CYS A 202 -8.57 0.26 -29.84
N LYS A 203 -7.86 -0.87 -29.90
CA LYS A 203 -7.82 -1.74 -31.12
C LYS A 203 -9.19 -2.31 -31.45
N ALA A 204 -9.88 -2.85 -30.44
CA ALA A 204 -11.20 -3.48 -30.65
C ALA A 204 -12.27 -2.49 -31.14
N ASN A 205 -12.14 -1.20 -30.77
CA ASN A 205 -13.11 -0.15 -31.10
C ASN A 205 -12.62 0.83 -32.18
N GLY A 206 -11.46 0.58 -32.80
CA GLY A 206 -10.94 1.39 -33.91
C GLY A 206 -10.46 2.80 -33.52
N PHE A 207 -10.14 3.03 -32.23
CA PHE A 207 -9.62 4.33 -31.79
C PHE A 207 -8.14 4.49 -32.12
N LYS A 208 -7.79 5.66 -32.67
CA LYS A 208 -6.39 6.07 -32.80
C LYS A 208 -5.80 6.24 -31.41
N HIS A 209 -4.71 5.54 -31.12
CA HIS A 209 -4.10 5.57 -29.82
C HIS A 209 -2.57 5.53 -29.90
N ARG A 210 -1.93 5.94 -28.79
CA ARG A 210 -0.49 5.89 -28.60
C ARG A 210 -0.17 5.53 -27.16
N ILE A 211 0.81 4.66 -26.96
CA ILE A 211 1.42 4.41 -25.66
C ILE A 211 2.75 5.16 -25.61
N LEU A 212 2.94 5.95 -24.58
CA LEU A 212 4.16 6.73 -24.35
C LEU A 212 4.83 6.21 -23.07
N ILE A 213 5.87 5.39 -23.27
CA ILE A 213 6.67 4.90 -22.13
C ILE A 213 7.70 5.97 -21.77
N ARG A 214 7.75 6.32 -20.47
CA ARG A 214 8.60 7.38 -19.93
C ARG A 214 9.23 6.96 -18.60
N ASN A 215 10.46 7.37 -18.38
CA ASN A 215 11.02 7.42 -17.05
C ASN A 215 10.64 8.76 -16.42
N PHE A 216 9.66 8.75 -15.53
CA PHE A 216 9.20 9.97 -14.85
C PHE A 216 10.16 10.46 -13.78
N GLY A 217 11.14 9.62 -13.35
CA GLY A 217 12.06 9.93 -12.27
C GLY A 217 11.50 9.62 -10.88
N ALA A 218 12.36 9.80 -9.87
CA ALA A 218 12.10 9.44 -8.48
C ALA A 218 11.68 10.64 -7.60
N SER A 219 11.77 11.87 -8.12
CA SER A 219 11.45 13.10 -7.38
C SER A 219 10.32 13.89 -8.03
N PHE A 220 9.74 14.82 -7.25
CA PHE A 220 8.72 15.73 -7.77
C PHE A 220 9.24 16.59 -8.92
N GLU A 221 10.48 17.08 -8.81
CA GLU A 221 11.13 17.92 -9.79
C GLU A 221 11.34 17.19 -11.11
N GLU A 222 11.84 15.97 -11.07
CA GLU A 222 12.04 15.14 -12.26
C GLU A 222 10.71 14.83 -12.95
N ASN A 223 9.70 14.47 -12.18
CA ASN A 223 8.34 14.22 -12.68
C ASN A 223 7.77 15.46 -13.41
N ASN A 224 7.93 16.65 -12.84
CA ASN A 224 7.46 17.88 -13.48
C ASN A 224 8.16 18.14 -14.82
N VAL A 225 9.47 17.93 -14.90
CA VAL A 225 10.24 18.11 -16.13
C VAL A 225 9.79 17.13 -17.21
N GLU A 226 9.67 15.85 -16.87
CA GLU A 226 9.30 14.82 -17.84
C GLU A 226 7.84 14.95 -18.29
N ILE A 227 6.92 15.32 -17.41
CA ILE A 227 5.52 15.55 -17.77
C ILE A 227 5.36 16.83 -18.61
N ALA A 228 6.16 17.87 -18.38
CA ALA A 228 6.16 19.05 -19.24
C ALA A 228 6.65 18.71 -20.66
N LYS A 229 7.71 17.90 -20.81
CA LYS A 229 8.16 17.39 -22.11
C LYS A 229 7.09 16.52 -22.80
N LEU A 230 6.43 15.65 -22.03
CA LEU A 230 5.33 14.83 -22.52
C LEU A 230 4.20 15.70 -23.08
N LEU A 231 3.81 16.77 -22.36
CA LEU A 231 2.79 17.71 -22.83
C LEU A 231 3.21 18.38 -24.13
N GLN A 232 4.46 18.86 -24.24
CA GLN A 232 4.97 19.48 -25.45
C GLN A 232 4.92 18.51 -26.64
N GLU A 233 5.36 17.25 -26.48
CA GLU A 233 5.28 16.24 -27.53
C GLU A 233 3.84 16.00 -28.03
N ILE A 234 2.88 15.94 -27.08
CA ILE A 234 1.47 15.76 -27.41
C ILE A 234 0.93 16.98 -28.19
N GLU A 235 1.30 18.18 -27.80
CA GLU A 235 0.88 19.42 -28.47
C GLU A 235 1.42 19.51 -29.89
N GLU A 236 2.69 19.20 -30.10
CA GLU A 236 3.32 19.20 -31.41
C GLU A 236 2.70 18.15 -32.35
N ALA A 237 2.39 16.97 -31.83
CA ALA A 237 1.84 15.88 -32.62
C ALA A 237 0.33 16.02 -32.93
N TYR A 238 -0.44 16.72 -32.07
CA TYR A 238 -1.90 16.70 -32.10
C TYR A 238 -2.53 18.09 -31.84
N SER A 239 -1.97 19.15 -32.44
CA SER A 239 -2.35 20.57 -32.21
C SER A 239 -3.83 20.87 -32.39
N GLU A 240 -4.49 20.23 -33.37
CA GLU A 240 -5.89 20.47 -33.75
C GLU A 240 -6.84 19.36 -33.27
N LYS A 241 -6.36 18.38 -32.50
CA LYS A 241 -7.14 17.22 -32.11
C LYS A 241 -7.67 17.31 -30.69
N LYS A 242 -8.81 16.67 -30.45
CA LYS A 242 -9.30 16.41 -29.11
C LYS A 242 -8.60 15.15 -28.57
N VAL A 243 -7.77 15.37 -27.54
CA VAL A 243 -6.86 14.34 -27.01
C VAL A 243 -7.30 13.91 -25.63
N GLY A 244 -7.46 12.61 -25.45
CA GLY A 244 -7.65 11.97 -24.14
C GLY A 244 -6.33 11.43 -23.62
N ILE A 245 -5.95 11.80 -22.42
CA ILE A 245 -4.68 11.40 -21.80
C ILE A 245 -4.96 10.61 -20.52
N PHE A 246 -4.55 9.34 -20.53
CA PHE A 246 -4.56 8.48 -19.36
C PHE A 246 -3.14 8.48 -18.75
N MET A 247 -3.01 8.99 -17.54
CA MET A 247 -1.75 9.03 -16.78
C MET A 247 -1.62 7.80 -15.88
N PRO A 248 -0.40 7.39 -15.52
CA PRO A 248 -0.18 6.15 -14.77
C PRO A 248 -0.81 6.17 -13.37
N ASN A 249 -0.96 7.34 -12.77
CA ASN A 249 -1.59 7.55 -11.48
C ASN A 249 -2.08 8.99 -11.30
N ASP A 250 -2.78 9.27 -10.20
CA ASP A 250 -3.36 10.58 -9.92
C ASP A 250 -2.29 11.65 -9.64
N THR A 251 -1.15 11.28 -9.07
CA THR A 251 -0.04 12.22 -8.84
C THR A 251 0.47 12.77 -10.16
N HIS A 252 0.74 11.91 -11.14
CA HIS A 252 1.16 12.33 -12.48
C HIS A 252 0.06 13.07 -13.23
N ALA A 253 -1.20 12.65 -13.09
CA ALA A 253 -2.34 13.35 -13.70
C ALA A 253 -2.48 14.78 -13.16
N ASN A 254 -2.28 14.99 -11.87
CA ASN A 254 -2.29 16.31 -11.25
C ASN A 254 -1.12 17.18 -11.72
N ILE A 255 0.07 16.63 -11.87
CA ILE A 255 1.23 17.37 -12.43
C ILE A 255 0.92 17.80 -13.86
N LEU A 256 0.38 16.92 -14.71
CA LEU A 256 -0.01 17.26 -16.07
C LEU A 256 -1.08 18.37 -16.09
N LEU A 257 -2.10 18.24 -15.26
CA LEU A 257 -3.15 19.27 -15.11
C LEU A 257 -2.55 20.63 -14.72
N ASN A 258 -1.65 20.64 -13.74
CA ASN A 258 -0.98 21.85 -13.29
C ASN A 258 -0.09 22.47 -14.38
N CYS A 259 0.61 21.65 -15.18
CA CYS A 259 1.35 22.13 -16.35
C CYS A 259 0.43 22.83 -17.35
N MET A 260 -0.73 22.25 -17.65
CA MET A 260 -1.72 22.86 -18.55
C MET A 260 -2.30 24.16 -17.96
N ILE A 261 -2.67 24.18 -16.69
CA ILE A 261 -3.22 25.38 -16.03
C ILE A 261 -2.18 26.51 -16.02
N ARG A 262 -0.91 26.22 -15.74
CA ARG A 262 0.17 27.23 -15.77
C ARG A 262 0.38 27.80 -17.18
N LYS A 263 0.22 26.96 -18.21
CA LYS A 263 0.44 27.37 -19.61
C LYS A 263 -0.73 28.10 -20.20
N TYR A 264 -1.98 27.68 -19.91
CA TYR A 264 -3.18 28.14 -20.59
C TYR A 264 -4.15 28.91 -19.68
N GLY A 265 -3.89 28.99 -18.39
CA GLY A 265 -4.81 29.56 -17.40
C GLY A 265 -5.97 28.64 -17.02
N MET A 266 -6.20 27.57 -17.74
CA MET A 266 -7.27 26.56 -17.54
C MET A 266 -6.90 25.22 -18.15
N LEU A 267 -7.71 24.19 -17.92
CA LEU A 267 -7.68 22.97 -18.72
C LEU A 267 -8.40 23.22 -20.05
N PRO A 268 -7.69 23.23 -21.20
CA PRO A 268 -8.34 23.45 -22.49
C PRO A 268 -9.33 22.33 -22.82
N GLU A 269 -10.50 22.67 -23.39
CA GLU A 269 -11.59 21.73 -23.69
C GLU A 269 -11.15 20.53 -24.56
N ARG A 270 -10.14 20.74 -25.40
CA ARG A 270 -9.58 19.70 -26.26
C ARG A 270 -8.82 18.60 -25.51
N TYR A 271 -8.49 18.80 -24.25
CA TYR A 271 -7.82 17.81 -23.42
C TYR A 271 -8.77 17.21 -22.40
N LYS A 272 -8.73 15.89 -22.30
CA LYS A 272 -9.38 15.12 -21.25
C LYS A 272 -8.33 14.30 -20.52
N ILE A 273 -8.35 14.33 -19.19
CA ILE A 273 -7.34 13.67 -18.35
C ILE A 273 -8.01 12.63 -17.46
N VAL A 274 -7.41 11.45 -17.42
CA VAL A 274 -7.78 10.37 -16.50
C VAL A 274 -6.55 9.97 -15.71
N GLY A 275 -6.70 9.89 -14.39
CA GLY A 275 -5.72 9.34 -13.47
C GLY A 275 -6.01 7.88 -13.11
N PHE A 276 -5.28 7.38 -12.11
CA PHE A 276 -5.47 6.08 -11.51
C PHE A 276 -5.21 6.16 -10.01
N ASP A 277 -5.82 5.33 -9.20
CA ASP A 277 -5.75 5.13 -7.76
C ASP A 277 -6.96 5.66 -6.97
N ASN A 278 -7.58 6.77 -7.36
CA ASN A 278 -8.52 7.57 -6.55
C ASN A 278 -7.89 8.10 -5.26
N SER A 279 -6.61 8.39 -5.30
CA SER A 279 -5.89 8.99 -4.17
C SER A 279 -6.42 10.40 -3.85
N PRO A 280 -6.18 10.93 -2.64
CA PRO A 280 -6.70 12.24 -2.22
C PRO A 280 -6.47 13.36 -3.23
N VAL A 281 -5.30 13.39 -3.89
CA VAL A 281 -4.96 14.42 -4.87
C VAL A 281 -5.94 14.49 -6.03
N SER A 282 -6.60 13.39 -6.41
CA SER A 282 -7.54 13.39 -7.53
C SER A 282 -8.82 14.19 -7.25
N ARG A 283 -9.22 14.33 -6.00
CA ARG A 283 -10.40 15.14 -5.57
C ARG A 283 -10.00 16.53 -5.08
N GLU A 284 -8.76 16.71 -4.62
CA GLU A 284 -8.25 17.96 -4.06
C GLU A 284 -7.59 18.86 -5.11
N ALA A 285 -7.30 18.31 -6.30
CA ALA A 285 -6.78 19.07 -7.44
C ALA A 285 -7.69 20.27 -7.76
N VAL A 286 -7.10 21.38 -8.28
CA VAL A 286 -7.83 22.60 -8.64
C VAL A 286 -9.02 22.31 -9.57
N ILE A 287 -8.86 21.33 -10.47
CA ILE A 287 -9.94 20.72 -11.25
C ILE A 287 -9.97 19.25 -10.86
N PRO A 288 -11.02 18.75 -10.18
CA PRO A 288 -11.10 17.36 -9.75
C PRO A 288 -10.92 16.37 -10.89
N ILE A 289 -9.97 15.44 -10.71
CA ILE A 289 -9.50 14.55 -11.76
C ILE A 289 -10.36 13.29 -11.81
N THR A 290 -10.88 12.96 -13.01
CA THR A 290 -11.47 11.65 -13.30
C THR A 290 -10.40 10.59 -13.15
N THR A 291 -10.70 9.53 -12.40
CA THR A 291 -9.71 8.51 -12.05
C THR A 291 -10.32 7.11 -12.07
N VAL A 292 -9.50 6.12 -12.33
CA VAL A 292 -9.82 4.72 -12.10
C VAL A 292 -9.37 4.36 -10.69
N GLY A 293 -10.33 4.28 -9.76
CA GLY A 293 -10.05 4.08 -8.34
C GLY A 293 -9.72 2.63 -8.01
N GLN A 294 -8.59 2.41 -7.37
CA GLN A 294 -8.31 1.18 -6.65
C GLN A 294 -9.16 1.14 -5.36
N GLN A 295 -9.53 -0.04 -4.90
CA GLN A 295 -10.23 -0.20 -3.63
C GLN A 295 -9.21 -0.32 -2.50
N ILE A 296 -8.45 0.76 -2.26
CA ILE A 296 -7.26 0.79 -1.37
C ILE A 296 -7.58 0.30 0.03
N ASP A 297 -8.73 0.71 0.59
CA ASP A 297 -9.24 0.27 1.89
C ASP A 297 -9.37 -1.25 1.98
N LYS A 298 -9.95 -1.87 0.95
CA LYS A 298 -10.16 -3.32 0.89
C LYS A 298 -8.86 -4.07 0.64
N ILE A 299 -8.01 -3.53 -0.23
CA ILE A 299 -6.69 -4.11 -0.52
C ILE A 299 -5.84 -4.13 0.74
N ALA A 300 -5.77 -3.03 1.47
CA ALA A 300 -5.03 -2.93 2.73
C ALA A 300 -5.56 -3.91 3.78
N GLN A 301 -6.89 -3.96 3.95
CA GLN A 301 -7.52 -4.87 4.90
C GLN A 301 -7.25 -6.34 4.54
N GLU A 302 -7.43 -6.72 3.27
CA GLU A 302 -7.20 -8.10 2.81
C GLU A 302 -5.73 -8.50 2.94
N ALA A 303 -4.79 -7.59 2.65
CA ALA A 303 -3.37 -7.85 2.81
C ALA A 303 -3.00 -8.14 4.26
N VAL A 304 -3.48 -7.33 5.21
CA VAL A 304 -3.25 -7.54 6.64
C VAL A 304 -3.96 -8.80 7.13
N GLU A 305 -5.17 -9.07 6.67
CA GLU A 305 -5.91 -10.28 7.03
C GLU A 305 -5.18 -11.55 6.58
N LEU A 306 -4.75 -11.58 5.31
CA LEU A 306 -4.00 -12.70 4.73
C LEU A 306 -2.66 -12.90 5.44
N LEU A 307 -1.96 -11.81 5.80
CA LEU A 307 -0.74 -11.87 6.59
C LEU A 307 -1.00 -12.42 8.00
N SER A 308 -2.06 -11.91 8.65
CA SER A 308 -2.47 -12.37 9.99
C SER A 308 -2.80 -13.86 10.03
N GLN A 309 -3.50 -14.37 9.01
CA GLN A 309 -3.78 -15.80 8.87
C GLN A 309 -2.49 -16.62 8.80
N GLN A 310 -1.51 -16.21 8.00
CA GLN A 310 -0.21 -16.88 7.89
C GLN A 310 0.57 -16.84 9.21
N ILE A 311 0.61 -15.68 9.88
CA ILE A 311 1.27 -15.50 11.18
C ILE A 311 0.64 -16.44 12.23
N ASN A 312 -0.69 -16.47 12.30
CA ASN A 312 -1.41 -17.30 13.28
C ASN A 312 -1.25 -18.78 12.98
N GLU A 313 -1.21 -19.20 11.71
CA GLU A 313 -0.96 -20.60 11.34
C GLU A 313 0.43 -21.06 11.79
N ARG A 314 1.47 -20.24 11.61
CA ARG A 314 2.84 -20.55 12.07
C ARG A 314 2.96 -20.72 13.58
N LYS A 315 2.08 -20.09 14.36
CA LYS A 315 2.09 -20.17 15.84
C LYS A 315 1.45 -21.46 16.37
N LYS A 316 0.77 -22.23 15.54
CA LYS A 316 0.16 -23.49 15.94
C LYS A 316 1.22 -24.55 16.28
N ARG A 317 0.88 -25.46 17.18
CA ARG A 317 1.76 -26.60 17.56
C ARG A 317 2.13 -27.51 16.36
N ARG A 318 1.25 -27.57 15.37
CA ARG A 318 1.43 -28.29 14.09
C ARG A 318 1.00 -27.37 12.96
N PRO A 319 1.89 -26.49 12.49
CA PRO A 319 1.58 -25.59 11.40
C PRO A 319 1.25 -26.37 10.12
N LYS A 320 0.25 -25.88 9.39
CA LYS A 320 -0.06 -26.32 8.04
C LYS A 320 0.21 -25.15 7.09
N PRO A 321 1.42 -25.07 6.51
CA PRO A 321 1.74 -24.01 5.56
C PRO A 321 0.79 -24.08 4.37
N LEU A 322 0.58 -22.95 3.72
CA LEU A 322 -0.19 -22.90 2.49
C LEU A 322 0.44 -23.83 1.45
N SER A 323 -0.39 -24.59 0.73
CA SER A 323 0.05 -25.46 -0.35
C SER A 323 0.53 -24.67 -1.58
N ALA A 324 0.00 -23.45 -1.75
CA ALA A 324 0.38 -22.47 -2.78
C ALA A 324 0.08 -21.05 -2.27
N PRO A 325 0.75 -20.03 -2.81
CA PRO A 325 0.40 -18.64 -2.55
C PRO A 325 -1.05 -18.33 -2.92
N ILE A 326 -1.66 -17.41 -2.17
CA ILE A 326 -3.02 -16.94 -2.40
C ILE A 326 -2.92 -15.57 -3.09
N HIS A 327 -3.61 -15.43 -4.21
CA HIS A 327 -3.70 -14.17 -4.96
C HIS A 327 -5.12 -13.64 -4.92
N LYS A 328 -5.28 -12.39 -4.49
CA LYS A 328 -6.57 -11.69 -4.46
C LYS A 328 -6.55 -10.53 -5.43
N VAL A 329 -7.61 -10.38 -6.21
CA VAL A 329 -7.72 -9.32 -7.21
C VAL A 329 -9.00 -8.55 -6.97
N PHE A 330 -8.91 -7.23 -6.87
CA PHE A 330 -10.04 -6.32 -6.69
C PHE A 330 -10.33 -5.56 -7.99
N THR A 331 -11.60 -5.53 -8.37
CA THR A 331 -12.04 -4.77 -9.55
C THR A 331 -11.98 -3.28 -9.27
N PRO A 332 -11.30 -2.47 -10.11
CA PRO A 332 -11.25 -1.03 -9.93
C PRO A 332 -12.59 -0.37 -10.29
N VAL A 333 -12.79 0.86 -9.81
CA VAL A 333 -14.03 1.62 -10.00
C VAL A 333 -13.73 2.93 -10.70
N LEU A 334 -14.32 3.16 -11.90
CA LEU A 334 -14.22 4.45 -12.58
C LEU A 334 -14.99 5.52 -11.81
N ILE A 335 -14.31 6.61 -11.45
CA ILE A 335 -14.86 7.76 -10.75
C ILE A 335 -14.75 8.98 -11.65
N ARG A 336 -15.88 9.35 -12.28
CA ARG A 336 -15.93 10.48 -13.19
C ARG A 336 -15.98 11.80 -12.42
N ARG A 337 -15.07 12.71 -12.79
CA ARG A 337 -15.00 14.07 -12.25
C ARG A 337 -14.89 15.11 -13.38
N GLU A 338 -14.33 16.29 -13.07
CA GLU A 338 -14.37 17.44 -13.97
C GLU A 338 -13.48 17.29 -15.23
N THR A 339 -12.36 16.59 -15.15
CA THR A 339 -11.39 16.52 -16.27
C THR A 339 -11.86 15.71 -17.48
N THR A 340 -13.04 15.07 -17.40
CA THR A 340 -13.66 14.35 -18.56
C THR A 340 -15.12 14.78 -18.84
N LYS A 341 -15.54 15.91 -18.25
CA LYS A 341 -16.84 16.54 -18.57
C LYS A 341 -16.84 17.30 -19.87
#